data_11e09c0dcd7f4cc67054a286eae1ba67
#
_entry.id   11e09c0dcd7f4cc67054a286eae1ba67
#
_cell.length_a   1.000
_cell.length_b   1.000
_cell.length_c   1.000
_cell.angle_alpha   90.00
_cell.angle_beta   90.00
_cell.angle_gamma   90.00
#
_symmetry.space_group_name_H-M   'P 1'
#
loop_
_entity.id
_entity.type
_entity.pdbx_description
1 polymer ?
#
loop_
_entity_poly.entity_id
_entity_poly.type
_entity_poly.pdbx_seq_one_letter_code
_entity_poly.pdbx_strand_id
1 'polypeptide(L)'
;MEFIVQKIGMSRTVSVPSTAVTLLKVLDAKVCQVTDGVALVSYSNGKKFNKAIEGQQKKYKLSKEFNRFVTLNVANSEAGDLDVSGLGEAKVVKTTFRTKGRGFTGVVKRWNFAGGRNAHGHRMGKRTGSIGNCEFPGRVQPGKKMPGQYGNTNVSVKNEVLSFDQESGILIVKGSVSGANGTLGKVKVAK
;
A
#
# COMPACT_ATOMS: atom_id res chain seq x y z
N MET A 1 1.76 -5.45 15.47
CA MET A 1 0.33 -5.51 15.10
C MET A 1 0.16 -4.95 13.68
N GLU A 2 -0.68 -5.59 12.88
CA GLU A 2 -0.98 -5.19 11.50
C GLU A 2 -2.49 -5.03 11.32
N PHE A 3 -2.90 -4.04 10.54
CA PHE A 3 -4.31 -3.71 10.30
C PHE A 3 -4.57 -3.52 8.81
N ILE A 4 -5.78 -3.84 8.36
CA ILE A 4 -6.24 -3.53 7.00
C ILE A 4 -6.91 -2.17 7.01
N VAL A 5 -6.48 -1.31 6.10
CA VAL A 5 -7.00 0.03 5.97
C VAL A 5 -7.32 0.37 4.52
N GLN A 6 -8.25 1.27 4.32
CA GLN A 6 -8.59 1.84 3.03
C GLN A 6 -8.20 3.32 3.01
N LYS A 7 -7.50 3.73 1.96
CA LYS A 7 -7.16 5.14 1.75
C LYS A 7 -8.41 5.92 1.33
N ILE A 8 -8.86 6.86 2.14
CA ILE A 8 -9.96 7.77 1.80
C ILE A 8 -9.44 8.88 0.89
N GLY A 9 -8.43 9.62 1.34
CA GLY A 9 -7.91 10.76 0.62
C GLY A 9 -6.82 11.49 1.40
N MET A 10 -6.53 12.70 0.95
CA MET A 10 -5.60 13.60 1.63
C MET A 10 -6.29 14.91 1.99
N SER A 11 -5.88 15.49 3.10
CA SER A 11 -6.33 16.78 3.61
C SER A 11 -5.15 17.53 4.23
N ARG A 12 -5.43 18.58 4.97
CA ARG A 12 -4.45 19.31 5.78
C ARG A 12 -5.03 19.61 7.16
N THR A 13 -4.16 19.74 8.15
CA THR A 13 -4.57 20.23 9.47
C THR A 13 -4.88 21.72 9.41
N VAL A 14 -5.81 22.17 10.25
CA VAL A 14 -6.15 23.62 10.38
C VAL A 14 -5.18 24.33 11.34
N SER A 15 -4.27 23.59 11.98
CA SER A 15 -3.25 24.12 12.89
C SER A 15 -2.19 24.96 12.17
N VAL A 16 -1.52 25.85 12.91
CA VAL A 16 -0.36 26.60 12.43
C VAL A 16 0.90 26.02 13.07
N PRO A 17 1.87 25.54 12.28
CA PRO A 17 1.87 25.41 10.81
C PRO A 17 0.95 24.29 10.30
N SER A 18 0.32 24.53 9.16
CA SER A 18 -0.54 23.54 8.50
C SER A 18 0.29 22.38 7.96
N THR A 19 -0.10 21.14 8.26
CA THR A 19 0.57 19.93 7.79
C THR A 19 -0.33 19.12 6.87
N ALA A 20 0.26 18.55 5.81
CA ALA A 20 -0.45 17.62 4.92
C ALA A 20 -0.71 16.29 5.65
N VAL A 21 -1.93 15.78 5.53
CA VAL A 21 -2.35 14.53 6.17
C VAL A 21 -3.04 13.59 5.19
N THR A 22 -2.94 12.29 5.45
CA THR A 22 -3.70 11.26 4.74
C THR A 22 -4.71 10.64 5.70
N LEU A 23 -5.94 10.48 5.23
CA LEU A 23 -7.03 9.85 5.97
C LEU A 23 -7.12 8.38 5.53
N LEU A 24 -7.02 7.47 6.50
CA LEU A 24 -7.10 6.04 6.31
C LEU A 24 -8.27 5.50 7.13
N LYS A 25 -9.20 4.78 6.52
CA LYS A 25 -10.27 4.08 7.21
C LYS A 25 -9.78 2.69 7.59
N VAL A 26 -9.76 2.38 8.87
CA VAL A 26 -9.55 1.03 9.38
C VAL A 26 -10.81 0.22 9.06
N LEU A 27 -10.66 -0.93 8.44
CA LEU A 27 -11.81 -1.76 8.08
C LEU A 27 -12.16 -2.70 9.24
N ASP A 28 -13.47 -2.87 9.44
CA ASP A 28 -13.97 -3.86 10.37
C ASP A 28 -13.51 -5.25 9.95
N ALA A 29 -12.85 -5.94 10.85
CA ALA A 29 -12.22 -7.21 10.57
C ALA A 29 -12.41 -8.18 11.74
N LYS A 30 -12.61 -9.45 11.41
CA LYS A 30 -12.75 -10.54 12.39
C LYS A 30 -11.60 -11.51 12.28
N VAL A 31 -11.02 -11.85 13.40
CA VAL A 31 -9.99 -12.88 13.53
C VAL A 31 -10.67 -14.24 13.46
N CYS A 32 -10.34 -15.03 12.44
CA CYS A 32 -10.92 -16.36 12.21
C CYS A 32 -10.15 -17.46 12.92
N GLN A 33 -8.82 -17.39 12.85
CA GLN A 33 -7.91 -18.38 13.42
C GLN A 33 -6.57 -17.74 13.71
N VAL A 34 -5.96 -18.08 14.82
CA VAL A 34 -4.60 -17.65 15.18
C VAL A 34 -3.69 -18.85 15.21
N THR A 35 -2.52 -18.75 14.56
CA THR A 35 -1.48 -19.77 14.54
C THR A 35 -0.13 -19.08 14.67
N ASP A 36 0.63 -19.36 15.71
CA ASP A 36 1.99 -18.83 15.96
C ASP A 36 2.12 -17.30 15.84
N GLY A 37 1.14 -16.55 16.37
CA GLY A 37 1.13 -15.08 16.34
C GLY A 37 0.74 -14.48 14.99
N VAL A 38 0.40 -15.31 14.00
CA VAL A 38 -0.17 -14.92 12.72
C VAL A 38 -1.63 -15.32 12.69
N ALA A 39 -2.51 -14.36 12.41
CA ALA A 39 -3.94 -14.61 12.34
C ALA A 39 -4.45 -14.57 10.91
N LEU A 40 -5.37 -15.47 10.61
CA LEU A 40 -6.24 -15.35 9.46
C LEU A 40 -7.39 -14.41 9.84
N VAL A 41 -7.46 -13.28 9.15
CA VAL A 41 -8.42 -12.22 9.41
C VAL A 41 -9.34 -12.07 8.21
N SER A 42 -10.65 -11.96 8.46
CA SER A 42 -11.65 -11.66 7.44
C SER A 42 -12.11 -10.21 7.54
N TYR A 43 -12.33 -9.57 6.39
CA TYR A 43 -12.83 -8.20 6.32
C TYR A 43 -13.80 -8.01 5.15
N SER A 44 -14.61 -6.96 5.22
CA SER A 44 -15.56 -6.62 4.17
C SER A 44 -14.92 -5.76 3.08
N ASN A 45 -15.02 -6.20 1.81
CA ASN A 45 -14.61 -5.37 0.68
C ASN A 45 -15.37 -5.74 -0.61
N GLY A 46 -16.28 -4.85 -0.98
CA GLY A 46 -17.07 -5.00 -2.21
C GLY A 46 -18.06 -6.17 -2.17
N LYS A 47 -18.65 -6.47 -3.32
CA LYS A 47 -19.74 -7.46 -3.44
C LYS A 47 -19.31 -8.81 -4.05
N LYS A 48 -18.00 -9.07 -4.17
CA LYS A 48 -17.53 -10.33 -4.77
C LYS A 48 -17.78 -11.49 -3.82
N PHE A 49 -18.49 -12.49 -4.34
CA PHE A 49 -18.85 -13.70 -3.65
C PHE A 49 -18.64 -14.92 -4.55
N ASN A 50 -18.10 -16.00 -4.01
CA ASN A 50 -17.95 -17.27 -4.70
C ASN A 50 -18.07 -18.44 -3.72
N LYS A 51 -18.20 -19.67 -4.24
CA LYS A 51 -18.37 -20.88 -3.42
C LYS A 51 -17.23 -21.10 -2.42
N ALA A 52 -15.99 -20.70 -2.76
CA ALA A 52 -14.84 -20.82 -1.85
C ALA A 52 -14.98 -19.88 -0.64
N ILE A 53 -15.41 -18.64 -0.89
CA ILE A 53 -15.70 -17.66 0.19
C ILE A 53 -16.83 -18.17 1.07
N GLU A 54 -17.91 -18.69 0.49
CA GLU A 54 -19.02 -19.27 1.22
C GLU A 54 -18.59 -20.44 2.12
N GLY A 55 -17.73 -21.33 1.61
CA GLY A 55 -17.17 -22.43 2.39
C GLY A 55 -16.36 -21.94 3.60
N GLN A 56 -15.55 -20.89 3.43
CA GLN A 56 -14.80 -20.29 4.54
C GLN A 56 -15.72 -19.57 5.53
N GLN A 57 -16.71 -18.83 5.06
CA GLN A 57 -17.70 -18.18 5.92
C GLN A 57 -18.45 -19.20 6.79
N LYS A 58 -18.86 -20.34 6.21
CA LYS A 58 -19.50 -21.44 6.95
C LYS A 58 -18.54 -22.05 7.99
N LYS A 59 -17.28 -22.28 7.61
CA LYS A 59 -16.26 -22.84 8.51
C LYS A 59 -16.02 -21.96 9.75
N TYR A 60 -15.96 -20.65 9.58
CA TYR A 60 -15.66 -19.71 10.66
C TYR A 60 -16.89 -19.00 11.21
N LYS A 61 -18.11 -19.42 10.84
CA LYS A 61 -19.41 -18.86 11.29
C LYS A 61 -19.50 -17.33 11.10
N LEU A 62 -19.01 -16.84 9.96
CA LEU A 62 -18.98 -15.42 9.63
C LEU A 62 -20.26 -14.98 8.92
N SER A 63 -20.60 -13.70 9.05
CA SER A 63 -21.67 -13.08 8.25
C SER A 63 -21.25 -12.95 6.76
N LYS A 64 -22.25 -12.84 5.87
CA LYS A 64 -22.02 -12.74 4.41
C LYS A 64 -21.21 -11.50 3.99
N GLU A 65 -21.06 -10.52 4.85
CA GLU A 65 -20.33 -9.27 4.59
C GLU A 65 -18.81 -9.49 4.53
N PHE A 66 -18.30 -10.44 5.31
CA PHE A 66 -16.87 -10.75 5.37
C PHE A 66 -16.46 -11.64 4.20
N ASN A 67 -16.04 -11.02 3.10
CA ASN A 67 -15.79 -11.70 1.83
C ASN A 67 -14.31 -11.73 1.40
N ARG A 68 -13.41 -11.22 2.23
CA ARG A 68 -11.97 -11.21 1.98
C ARG A 68 -11.23 -11.76 3.19
N PHE A 69 -10.20 -12.55 2.90
CA PHE A 69 -9.36 -13.18 3.91
C PHE A 69 -7.90 -12.77 3.67
N VAL A 70 -7.20 -12.49 4.75
CA VAL A 70 -5.78 -12.09 4.72
C VAL A 70 -5.09 -12.53 6.00
N THR A 71 -3.82 -12.84 5.89
CA THR A 71 -2.97 -13.13 7.05
C THR A 71 -2.33 -11.85 7.59
N LEU A 72 -2.45 -11.63 8.89
CA LEU A 72 -1.94 -10.47 9.61
C LEU A 72 -1.26 -10.90 10.91
N ASN A 73 -0.27 -10.13 11.34
CA ASN A 73 0.30 -10.24 12.67
C ASN A 73 -0.54 -9.40 13.64
N VAL A 74 -1.35 -10.04 14.44
CA VAL A 74 -2.29 -9.40 15.39
C VAL A 74 -1.82 -9.54 16.84
N ALA A 75 -2.44 -8.80 17.75
CA ALA A 75 -2.26 -8.96 19.19
C ALA A 75 -3.20 -10.02 19.78
N ASN A 76 -4.32 -10.26 19.12
CA ASN A 76 -5.31 -11.22 19.56
C ASN A 76 -4.73 -12.63 19.69
N SER A 77 -4.98 -13.28 20.81
CA SER A 77 -4.67 -14.71 21.04
C SER A 77 -5.81 -15.63 20.59
N GLU A 78 -7.04 -15.13 20.51
CA GLU A 78 -8.24 -15.88 20.20
C GLU A 78 -9.00 -15.33 19.00
N ALA A 79 -9.92 -16.13 18.46
CA ALA A 79 -10.83 -15.70 17.40
C ALA A 79 -11.87 -14.71 17.95
N GLY A 80 -12.21 -13.68 17.19
CA GLY A 80 -13.16 -12.64 17.60
C GLY A 80 -12.98 -11.36 16.80
N ASP A 81 -13.42 -10.24 17.33
CA ASP A 81 -13.22 -8.94 16.71
C ASP A 81 -11.76 -8.51 16.81
N LEU A 82 -11.25 -7.84 15.79
CA LEU A 82 -9.86 -7.38 15.75
C LEU A 82 -9.67 -6.23 16.75
N ASP A 83 -8.73 -6.39 17.68
CA ASP A 83 -8.38 -5.35 18.62
C ASP A 83 -7.61 -4.22 17.92
N VAL A 84 -8.18 -3.02 17.91
CA VAL A 84 -7.61 -1.80 17.28
C VAL A 84 -7.01 -0.82 18.29
N SER A 85 -7.05 -1.13 19.60
CA SER A 85 -6.59 -0.23 20.67
C SER A 85 -5.14 0.21 20.48
N GLY A 86 -4.28 -0.69 20.01
CA GLY A 86 -2.88 -0.41 19.74
C GLY A 86 -2.60 0.65 18.67
N LEU A 87 -3.61 1.08 17.88
CA LEU A 87 -3.47 2.20 16.94
C LEU A 87 -3.58 3.56 17.65
N GLY A 88 -4.36 3.64 18.73
CA GLY A 88 -4.51 4.87 19.51
C GLY A 88 -3.22 5.28 20.23
N GLU A 89 -2.43 4.32 20.65
CA GLU A 89 -1.16 4.55 21.36
C GLU A 89 0.04 4.69 20.41
N ALA A 90 -0.14 4.35 19.14
CA ALA A 90 0.94 4.33 18.15
C ALA A 90 1.38 5.73 17.76
N LYS A 91 2.65 6.09 17.97
CA LYS A 91 3.24 7.35 17.47
C LYS A 91 3.65 7.27 16.00
N VAL A 92 4.11 6.11 15.54
CA VAL A 92 4.60 5.88 14.18
C VAL A 92 4.03 4.58 13.65
N VAL A 93 3.58 4.63 12.41
CA VAL A 93 3.09 3.46 11.68
C VAL A 93 3.83 3.28 10.37
N LYS A 94 4.01 2.04 9.97
CA LYS A 94 4.49 1.67 8.63
C LYS A 94 3.28 1.35 7.75
N THR A 95 3.02 2.23 6.80
CA THR A 95 1.93 2.06 5.81
C THR A 95 2.45 1.36 4.58
N THR A 96 1.82 0.29 4.14
CA THR A 96 2.18 -0.47 2.94
C THR A 96 1.01 -0.47 1.98
N PHE A 97 1.18 0.18 0.83
CA PHE A 97 0.16 0.31 -0.19
C PHE A 97 0.72 0.02 -1.59
N ARG A 98 -0.18 -0.37 -2.48
CA ARG A 98 0.15 -0.56 -3.90
C ARG A 98 0.11 0.78 -4.62
N THR A 99 1.20 1.14 -5.30
CA THR A 99 1.29 2.38 -6.06
C THR A 99 0.40 2.35 -7.30
N LYS A 100 0.03 3.53 -7.80
CA LYS A 100 -0.67 3.64 -9.09
C LYS A 100 0.21 3.07 -10.21
N GLY A 101 -0.35 2.23 -11.07
CA GLY A 101 0.33 1.74 -12.26
C GLY A 101 0.44 2.85 -13.30
N ARG A 102 1.56 2.90 -14.02
CA ARG A 102 1.83 3.84 -15.10
C ARG A 102 2.09 3.14 -16.44
N GLY A 103 1.91 1.83 -16.48
CA GLY A 103 2.17 1.01 -17.66
C GLY A 103 3.65 1.00 -18.07
N PHE A 104 3.91 0.76 -19.35
CA PHE A 104 5.26 0.84 -19.90
C PHE A 104 5.69 2.30 -19.99
N THR A 105 6.79 2.63 -19.33
CA THR A 105 7.26 4.01 -19.15
C THR A 105 8.68 4.15 -19.69
N GLY A 106 8.92 5.18 -20.49
CA GLY A 106 10.24 5.51 -21.03
C GLY A 106 11.20 6.02 -19.95
N VAL A 107 12.49 6.03 -20.29
CA VAL A 107 13.58 6.34 -19.36
C VAL A 107 13.56 7.76 -18.80
N VAL A 108 13.07 8.73 -19.56
CA VAL A 108 12.93 10.11 -19.08
C VAL A 108 11.96 10.18 -17.90
N LYS A 109 10.79 9.58 -18.03
CA LYS A 109 9.77 9.58 -16.97
C LYS A 109 10.07 8.60 -15.83
N ARG A 110 10.71 7.46 -16.14
CA ARG A 110 10.98 6.40 -15.16
C ARG A 110 12.20 6.68 -14.30
N TRP A 111 13.26 7.24 -14.91
CA TRP A 111 14.56 7.38 -14.30
C TRP A 111 15.10 8.82 -14.32
N ASN A 112 14.31 9.79 -14.81
CA ASN A 112 14.69 11.21 -14.94
C ASN A 112 15.92 11.42 -15.83
N PHE A 113 16.03 10.67 -16.94
CA PHE A 113 17.07 10.91 -17.93
C PHE A 113 16.84 12.26 -18.61
N ALA A 114 17.91 13.01 -18.86
CA ALA A 114 17.84 14.31 -19.53
C ALA A 114 17.27 14.22 -20.96
N GLY A 115 17.64 13.16 -21.69
CA GLY A 115 17.29 13.02 -23.11
C GLY A 115 18.10 13.97 -24.01
N GLY A 116 17.72 14.03 -25.28
CA GLY A 116 18.25 14.98 -26.24
C GLY A 116 17.36 16.21 -26.40
N ARG A 117 17.77 17.18 -27.21
CA ARG A 117 16.97 18.35 -27.55
C ARG A 117 15.65 17.95 -28.21
N ASN A 118 14.57 18.67 -27.91
CA ASN A 118 13.24 18.39 -28.49
C ASN A 118 13.03 19.01 -29.88
N ALA A 119 13.93 19.89 -30.30
CA ALA A 119 13.88 20.60 -31.60
C ALA A 119 15.16 20.35 -32.42
N HIS A 120 15.18 20.88 -33.65
CA HIS A 120 16.31 20.74 -34.60
C HIS A 120 16.63 19.31 -35.01
N GLY A 121 15.64 18.41 -35.07
CA GLY A 121 15.80 17.04 -35.54
C GLY A 121 16.76 16.17 -34.74
N HIS A 122 16.91 16.41 -33.43
CA HIS A 122 17.84 15.67 -32.61
C HIS A 122 17.53 14.19 -32.60
N ARG A 123 18.41 13.34 -33.13
CA ARG A 123 18.20 11.89 -33.36
C ARG A 123 17.93 11.10 -32.06
N MET A 124 18.51 11.51 -30.95
CA MET A 124 18.41 10.81 -29.67
C MET A 124 17.03 11.00 -29.01
N GLY A 125 16.47 12.21 -29.05
CA GLY A 125 15.16 12.51 -28.46
C GLY A 125 15.03 11.98 -27.03
N LYS A 126 14.03 11.11 -26.77
CA LYS A 126 13.74 10.51 -25.47
C LYS A 126 14.30 9.09 -25.30
N ARG A 127 15.31 8.71 -26.09
CA ARG A 127 15.91 7.37 -26.04
C ARG A 127 16.91 7.24 -24.89
N THR A 128 17.30 5.99 -24.58
CA THR A 128 18.21 5.65 -23.47
C THR A 128 19.65 6.12 -23.69
N GLY A 129 20.08 6.27 -24.95
CA GLY A 129 21.47 6.42 -25.30
C GLY A 129 22.23 5.09 -25.29
N SER A 130 23.53 5.11 -25.08
CA SER A 130 24.34 3.91 -24.98
C SER A 130 23.96 3.07 -23.76
N ILE A 131 23.81 1.76 -23.95
CA ILE A 131 23.42 0.82 -22.91
C ILE A 131 24.60 -0.05 -22.43
N GLY A 132 25.75 0.04 -23.04
CA GLY A 132 26.94 -0.72 -22.66
C GLY A 132 28.15 -0.45 -23.51
N ASN A 133 29.23 -1.16 -23.25
CA ASN A 133 30.43 -1.20 -24.02
C ASN A 133 30.25 -2.19 -25.20
N CYS A 134 31.21 -2.22 -26.11
CA CYS A 134 31.16 -3.02 -27.32
C CYS A 134 31.38 -4.53 -27.02
N GLU A 135 32.52 -5.06 -27.40
CA GLU A 135 32.82 -6.49 -27.38
C GLU A 135 33.00 -7.04 -25.97
N PHE A 136 33.62 -6.29 -25.10
CA PHE A 136 33.78 -6.65 -23.68
C PHE A 136 33.03 -5.67 -22.78
N PRO A 137 32.10 -6.14 -21.92
CA PRO A 137 31.77 -7.51 -21.48
C PRO A 137 30.79 -8.28 -22.39
N GLY A 138 30.41 -7.76 -23.58
CA GLY A 138 29.51 -8.42 -24.54
C GLY A 138 28.06 -8.55 -24.10
N ARG A 139 27.69 -7.91 -23.00
CA ARG A 139 26.31 -7.92 -22.42
C ARG A 139 25.99 -6.59 -21.77
N VAL A 140 24.68 -6.34 -21.57
CA VAL A 140 24.24 -5.23 -20.75
C VAL A 140 24.38 -5.59 -19.27
N GLN A 141 25.00 -4.72 -18.49
CA GLN A 141 25.20 -4.96 -17.07
C GLN A 141 23.85 -5.03 -16.30
N PRO A 142 23.74 -5.93 -15.32
CA PRO A 142 22.55 -5.99 -14.45
C PRO A 142 22.29 -4.65 -13.76
N GLY A 143 21.01 -4.31 -13.57
CA GLY A 143 20.63 -3.04 -12.93
C GLY A 143 20.68 -1.81 -13.83
N LYS A 144 21.04 -1.94 -15.13
CA LYS A 144 21.03 -0.82 -16.07
C LYS A 144 19.63 -0.20 -16.17
N LYS A 145 19.55 1.12 -16.00
CA LYS A 145 18.28 1.86 -16.06
C LYS A 145 17.72 1.87 -17.48
N MET A 146 16.59 1.20 -17.69
CA MET A 146 15.92 1.04 -18.98
C MET A 146 14.43 1.35 -18.90
N PRO A 147 13.75 1.57 -20.05
CA PRO A 147 12.30 1.65 -20.07
C PRO A 147 11.68 0.33 -19.61
N GLY A 148 10.44 0.36 -19.17
CA GLY A 148 9.72 -0.82 -18.73
C GLY A 148 8.53 -0.47 -17.85
N GLN A 149 7.88 -1.50 -17.32
CA GLN A 149 6.74 -1.36 -16.44
C GLN A 149 7.08 -0.51 -15.22
N TYR A 150 6.23 0.48 -14.90
CA TYR A 150 6.41 1.40 -13.80
C TYR A 150 5.15 1.52 -12.93
N GLY A 151 5.37 1.57 -11.63
CA GLY A 151 4.27 1.56 -10.66
C GLY A 151 3.64 0.17 -10.51
N ASN A 152 2.46 0.13 -9.85
CA ASN A 152 1.73 -1.10 -9.50
C ASN A 152 2.57 -2.06 -8.63
N THR A 153 3.41 -1.49 -7.77
CA THR A 153 4.29 -2.18 -6.83
C THR A 153 3.92 -1.79 -5.40
N ASN A 154 4.17 -2.67 -4.44
CA ASN A 154 3.97 -2.36 -3.03
C ASN A 154 5.11 -1.46 -2.54
N VAL A 155 4.73 -0.36 -1.90
CA VAL A 155 5.66 0.59 -1.28
C VAL A 155 5.27 0.78 0.17
N SER A 156 6.26 0.71 1.05
CA SER A 156 6.10 0.94 2.49
C SER A 156 6.70 2.29 2.86
N VAL A 157 5.95 3.09 3.62
CA VAL A 157 6.38 4.39 4.13
C VAL A 157 6.15 4.41 5.63
N LYS A 158 7.05 5.02 6.39
CA LYS A 158 6.84 5.32 7.81
C LYS A 158 6.15 6.68 7.91
N ASN A 159 5.05 6.74 8.63
CA ASN A 159 4.26 7.95 8.83
C ASN A 159 4.03 8.14 10.33
N GLU A 160 4.10 9.39 10.81
CA GLU A 160 3.65 9.76 12.15
C GLU A 160 2.12 9.70 12.22
N VAL A 161 1.59 9.16 13.31
CA VAL A 161 0.16 9.18 13.63
C VAL A 161 -0.15 10.49 14.32
N LEU A 162 -1.14 11.22 13.82
CA LEU A 162 -1.62 12.45 14.44
C LEU A 162 -2.80 12.18 15.37
N SER A 163 -3.76 11.38 14.89
CA SER A 163 -4.89 10.96 15.70
C SER A 163 -5.51 9.68 15.15
N PHE A 164 -6.18 8.95 16.00
CA PHE A 164 -7.03 7.82 15.64
C PHE A 164 -8.37 7.95 16.36
N ASP A 165 -9.44 7.95 15.60
CA ASP A 165 -10.80 7.96 16.10
C ASP A 165 -11.37 6.54 16.02
N GLN A 166 -11.65 5.93 17.16
CA GLN A 166 -12.17 4.57 17.25
C GLN A 166 -13.61 4.45 16.77
N GLU A 167 -14.45 5.48 17.01
CA GLU A 167 -15.87 5.42 16.63
C GLU A 167 -16.05 5.42 15.11
N SER A 168 -15.35 6.32 14.42
CA SER A 168 -15.40 6.41 12.96
C SER A 168 -14.45 5.44 12.26
N GLY A 169 -13.48 4.85 12.98
CA GLY A 169 -12.40 4.03 12.44
C GLY A 169 -11.43 4.79 11.55
N ILE A 170 -11.27 6.12 11.75
CA ILE A 170 -10.42 6.98 10.92
C ILE A 170 -9.06 7.18 11.59
N LEU A 171 -8.02 6.74 10.88
CA LEU A 171 -6.62 6.98 11.24
C LEU A 171 -6.06 8.13 10.41
N ILE A 172 -5.58 9.18 11.07
CA ILE A 172 -4.97 10.34 10.45
C ILE A 172 -3.46 10.23 10.56
N VAL A 173 -2.79 10.16 9.42
CA VAL A 173 -1.32 10.05 9.36
C VAL A 173 -0.71 11.26 8.66
N LYS A 174 0.42 11.72 9.15
CA LYS A 174 1.18 12.84 8.59
C LYS A 174 1.83 12.46 7.26
N GLY A 175 1.67 13.31 6.26
CA GLY A 175 2.29 13.15 4.95
C GLY A 175 1.48 12.30 3.98
N SER A 176 2.13 11.90 2.90
CA SER A 176 1.50 11.16 1.80
C SER A 176 1.63 9.65 1.97
N VAL A 177 0.61 8.94 1.54
CA VAL A 177 0.58 7.48 1.43
C VAL A 177 0.37 7.10 -0.03
N SER A 178 1.11 6.10 -0.50
CA SER A 178 1.05 5.62 -1.89
C SER A 178 -0.34 5.09 -2.29
N GLY A 179 -0.60 5.00 -3.58
CA GLY A 179 -1.83 4.42 -4.12
C GLY A 179 -2.93 5.44 -4.43
N ALA A 180 -3.99 4.96 -5.06
CA ALA A 180 -5.19 5.74 -5.36
C ALA A 180 -6.11 5.82 -4.13
N ASN A 181 -7.05 6.78 -4.13
CA ASN A 181 -8.14 6.76 -3.15
C ASN A 181 -8.99 5.50 -3.35
N GLY A 182 -9.48 4.92 -2.27
CA GLY A 182 -10.18 3.64 -2.28
C GLY A 182 -9.26 2.41 -2.29
N THR A 183 -7.94 2.56 -2.44
CA THR A 183 -7.00 1.42 -2.41
C THR A 183 -6.87 0.87 -0.99
N LEU A 184 -6.86 -0.46 -0.90
CA LEU A 184 -6.56 -1.17 0.33
C LEU A 184 -5.06 -1.23 0.58
N GLY A 185 -4.68 -1.17 1.84
CA GLY A 185 -3.31 -1.33 2.29
C GLY A 185 -3.23 -1.95 3.67
N LYS A 186 -2.02 -2.18 4.11
CA LYS A 186 -1.70 -2.65 5.45
C LYS A 186 -1.03 -1.53 6.25
N VAL A 187 -1.43 -1.37 7.48
CA VAL A 187 -0.75 -0.53 8.47
C VAL A 187 -0.13 -1.44 9.52
N LYS A 188 1.14 -1.25 9.80
CA LYS A 188 1.86 -1.94 10.87
C LYS A 188 2.32 -0.92 11.89
N VAL A 189 1.98 -1.12 13.16
CA VAL A 189 2.51 -0.31 14.25
C VAL A 189 4.03 -0.52 14.31
N ALA A 190 4.78 0.58 14.20
CA ALA A 190 6.23 0.55 14.39
C ALA A 190 6.52 0.64 15.89
N LYS A 191 7.40 -0.22 16.34
CA LYS A 191 7.97 -0.10 17.69
C LYS A 191 8.92 1.08 17.73
#